data_cc512bffc1961c4f59348393e1841a09
#
_entry.id   cc512bffc1961c4f59348393e1841a09
#
_cell.length_a   1.000
_cell.length_b   1.000
_cell.length_c   1.000
_cell.angle_alpha   90.00
_cell.angle_beta   90.00
_cell.angle_gamma   90.00
#
_symmetry.space_group_name_H-M   'P 1'
#
loop_
_entity.id
_entity.type
_entity.pdbx_description
1 polymer ?
#
loop_
_entity_poly.entity_id
_entity_poly.type
_entity_poly.pdbx_seq_one_letter_code
_entity_poly.pdbx_strand_id
1 'polypeptide(L)'
;MQPNYPSLYQINTRVWLTELFRNLGRRATLDDIPDKELDRLAETGFDWIWFLSVWCTGEQGRQVSRENPEFRRDYEATLPDFREDDIAGSGFAITGYSVHPDLGGDAALKRLRTRMRDRGLKLMLDFVPNHMGPDHPWVEDHPDYFVSGTEGDLEKYPQNYTRVRRRNGDMILAYGRDPFFVGWPDTVQLDYSNPATAEAMTGELLRISEQCDGVRCDMAMLILPEVFEKTWGRKAKPFWPIAMQSVRDKVPGFCFMAEVYWDMEWTMQQQGFDYAYDKRLYDRLREGHARAVREHFYAAPDYQDKLARFLENHDEPRAAAIFEQKNHEAAAVITFLSPGLRFFHQGQLEGRLKRISPHLVRAPREPVNEALQKFYYGLLSVLKNPLFRDGRWHLLECVPAWEGNHTWDSFLAFDWKGTGEERALVAVNYSSHDSQCFVNLHFADQAGKTVRFSDLMSSALYDRDGDELLSRHLFLHLPPWGYHVFEVKSLKA
;
A
#
# COMPACT_ATOMS: atom_id res chain seq x y z
N MET A 1 -13.09 -6.03 17.99
CA MET A 1 -13.22 -6.56 16.62
C MET A 1 -12.35 -5.70 15.71
N GLN A 2 -11.77 -6.27 14.68
CA GLN A 2 -11.08 -5.49 13.65
C GLN A 2 -12.14 -4.79 12.81
N PRO A 3 -11.94 -3.53 12.40
CA PRO A 3 -12.88 -2.84 11.51
C PRO A 3 -12.87 -3.48 10.12
N ASN A 4 -13.98 -3.36 9.39
CA ASN A 4 -14.09 -3.83 8.02
C ASN A 4 -13.11 -3.08 7.10
N TYR A 5 -12.91 -1.78 7.36
CA TYR A 5 -12.03 -0.90 6.58
C TYR A 5 -10.91 -0.33 7.46
N PRO A 6 -9.84 -1.10 7.69
CA PRO A 6 -8.75 -0.69 8.55
C PRO A 6 -7.81 0.31 7.87
N SER A 7 -7.00 0.99 8.68
CA SER A 7 -5.93 1.87 8.23
C SER A 7 -4.57 1.23 8.49
N LEU A 8 -3.70 1.24 7.48
CA LEU A 8 -2.33 0.73 7.52
C LEU A 8 -1.34 1.88 7.33
N TYR A 9 -0.28 1.87 8.12
CA TYR A 9 0.84 2.80 7.99
C TYR A 9 2.13 2.04 7.69
N GLN A 10 2.70 2.27 6.50
CA GLN A 10 3.99 1.70 6.09
C GLN A 10 5.14 2.55 6.60
N ILE A 11 6.13 1.92 7.22
CA ILE A 11 7.34 2.55 7.75
C ILE A 11 8.55 1.98 7.01
N ASN A 12 9.41 2.84 6.48
CA ASN A 12 10.75 2.45 6.08
C ASN A 12 11.59 2.26 7.35
N THR A 13 11.73 1.00 7.78
CA THR A 13 12.32 0.64 9.06
C THR A 13 13.73 1.17 9.24
N ARG A 14 14.58 0.99 8.23
CA ARG A 14 15.99 1.40 8.29
C ARG A 14 16.14 2.91 8.38
N VAL A 15 15.34 3.65 7.61
CA VAL A 15 15.33 5.11 7.64
C VAL A 15 14.85 5.61 9.01
N TRP A 16 13.76 5.06 9.53
CA TRP A 16 13.23 5.49 10.83
C TRP A 16 14.19 5.22 11.98
N LEU A 17 14.81 4.05 12.02
CA LEU A 17 15.84 3.73 13.02
C LEU A 17 17.08 4.62 12.89
N THR A 18 17.47 5.02 11.69
CA THR A 18 18.56 5.96 11.49
C THR A 18 18.21 7.36 12.02
N GLU A 19 16.98 7.82 11.87
CA GLU A 19 16.51 9.07 12.46
C GLU A 19 16.54 9.00 14.00
N LEU A 20 16.11 7.90 14.59
CA LEU A 20 16.20 7.64 16.04
C LEU A 20 17.67 7.60 16.51
N PHE A 21 18.55 6.96 15.74
CA PHE A 21 20.00 6.91 16.03
C PHE A 21 20.61 8.29 16.17
N ARG A 22 20.26 9.24 15.30
CA ARG A 22 20.78 10.61 15.36
C ARG A 22 20.50 11.27 16.73
N ASN A 23 19.36 10.94 17.33
CA ASN A 23 18.96 11.46 18.63
C ASN A 23 19.62 10.72 19.80
N LEU A 24 19.93 9.42 19.63
CA LEU A 24 20.49 8.56 20.67
C LEU A 24 22.03 8.56 20.71
N GLY A 25 22.69 8.99 19.62
CA GLY A 25 24.16 8.95 19.50
C GLY A 25 24.75 7.53 19.38
N ARG A 26 23.89 6.51 19.16
CA ARG A 26 24.27 5.12 18.92
C ARG A 26 23.31 4.47 17.91
N ARG A 27 23.72 3.35 17.32
CA ARG A 27 22.83 2.59 16.42
C ARG A 27 21.55 2.20 17.16
N ALA A 28 20.41 2.53 16.56
CA ALA A 28 19.10 2.17 17.07
C ALA A 28 18.65 0.83 16.49
N THR A 29 17.90 0.09 17.29
CA THR A 29 17.25 -1.18 16.94
C THR A 29 15.73 -1.06 17.09
N LEU A 30 14.98 -2.11 16.79
CA LEU A 30 13.53 -2.15 17.00
C LEU A 30 13.13 -1.94 18.47
N ASP A 31 14.04 -2.27 19.42
CA ASP A 31 13.82 -2.02 20.85
C ASP A 31 13.86 -0.54 21.23
N ASP A 32 14.55 0.27 20.44
CA ASP A 32 14.71 1.70 20.69
C ASP A 32 13.55 2.55 20.19
N ILE A 33 12.59 1.96 19.48
CA ILE A 33 11.36 2.65 19.06
C ILE A 33 10.61 3.09 20.32
N PRO A 34 10.42 4.41 20.54
CA PRO A 34 9.79 4.91 21.77
C PRO A 34 8.33 4.49 21.86
N ASP A 35 7.85 4.16 23.05
CA ASP A 35 6.44 3.85 23.30
C ASP A 35 5.51 4.96 22.84
N LYS A 36 5.90 6.23 23.07
CA LYS A 36 5.15 7.41 22.61
C LYS A 36 4.88 7.44 21.10
N GLU A 37 5.77 6.85 20.28
CA GLU A 37 5.54 6.77 18.84
C GLU A 37 4.50 5.71 18.49
N LEU A 38 4.52 4.58 19.22
CA LEU A 38 3.49 3.54 19.07
C LEU A 38 2.13 4.06 19.57
N ASP A 39 2.11 4.80 20.68
CA ASP A 39 0.92 5.47 21.22
C ASP A 39 0.37 6.45 20.17
N ARG A 40 1.23 7.31 19.59
CA ARG A 40 0.85 8.26 18.53
C ARG A 40 0.23 7.57 17.33
N LEU A 41 0.80 6.46 16.87
CA LEU A 41 0.27 5.71 15.72
C LEU A 41 -1.13 5.14 16.03
N ALA A 42 -1.32 4.55 17.22
CA ALA A 42 -2.60 4.02 17.65
C ALA A 42 -3.65 5.15 17.82
N GLU A 43 -3.28 6.25 18.49
CA GLU A 43 -4.15 7.41 18.71
C GLU A 43 -4.54 8.11 17.41
N THR A 44 -3.66 8.09 16.40
CA THR A 44 -3.95 8.61 15.06
C THR A 44 -5.01 7.78 14.33
N GLY A 45 -5.20 6.51 14.71
CA GLY A 45 -6.24 5.63 14.20
C GLY A 45 -5.73 4.58 13.21
N PHE A 46 -4.45 4.29 13.22
CA PHE A 46 -3.90 3.15 12.48
C PHE A 46 -4.19 1.83 13.21
N ASP A 47 -4.50 0.79 12.42
CA ASP A 47 -4.75 -0.57 12.91
C ASP A 47 -3.56 -1.47 12.61
N TRP A 48 -2.87 -1.21 11.50
CA TRP A 48 -1.76 -1.97 11.00
C TRP A 48 -0.53 -1.10 10.83
N ILE A 49 0.61 -1.62 11.24
CA ILE A 49 1.92 -1.02 10.93
C ILE A 49 2.72 -2.03 10.11
N TRP A 50 3.09 -1.63 8.91
CA TRP A 50 3.98 -2.42 8.06
C TRP A 50 5.41 -1.90 8.20
N PHE A 51 6.27 -2.73 8.78
CA PHE A 51 7.72 -2.49 8.86
C PHE A 51 8.39 -3.07 7.61
N LEU A 52 8.72 -2.22 6.65
CA LEU A 52 9.38 -2.57 5.41
C LEU A 52 10.84 -2.97 5.65
N SER A 53 11.31 -4.05 5.00
CA SER A 53 12.72 -4.42 4.89
C SER A 53 13.40 -4.80 6.22
N VAL A 54 12.76 -5.65 7.02
CA VAL A 54 13.33 -6.10 8.31
C VAL A 54 14.24 -7.32 8.18
N TRP A 55 14.14 -8.10 7.10
CA TRP A 55 14.80 -9.37 6.93
C TRP A 55 16.30 -9.25 6.68
N CYS A 56 17.03 -10.34 6.91
CA CYS A 56 18.44 -10.43 6.56
C CYS A 56 18.66 -10.27 5.06
N THR A 57 19.62 -9.44 4.70
CA THR A 57 20.09 -9.22 3.32
C THR A 57 21.58 -9.52 3.26
N GLY A 58 22.11 -9.83 2.05
CA GLY A 58 23.47 -10.25 1.86
C GLY A 58 24.39 -9.18 1.31
N GLU A 59 25.70 -9.46 1.37
CA GLU A 59 26.71 -8.51 0.86
C GLU A 59 26.74 -8.46 -0.67
N GLN A 60 26.40 -9.56 -1.39
CA GLN A 60 26.38 -9.56 -2.85
C GLN A 60 25.30 -8.62 -3.39
N GLY A 61 24.06 -8.67 -2.85
CA GLY A 61 23.02 -7.72 -3.22
C GLY A 61 23.38 -6.28 -2.87
N ARG A 62 24.04 -6.07 -1.73
CA ARG A 62 24.56 -4.76 -1.33
C ARG A 62 25.65 -4.24 -2.28
N GLN A 63 26.55 -5.12 -2.74
CA GLN A 63 27.60 -4.74 -3.70
C GLN A 63 26.99 -4.33 -5.04
N VAL A 64 25.98 -5.06 -5.54
CA VAL A 64 25.23 -4.66 -6.73
C VAL A 64 24.63 -3.25 -6.56
N SER A 65 24.05 -2.97 -5.40
CA SER A 65 23.47 -1.65 -5.08
C SER A 65 24.52 -0.54 -5.08
N ARG A 66 25.77 -0.83 -4.67
CA ARG A 66 26.89 0.13 -4.69
C ARG A 66 27.44 0.38 -6.09
N GLU A 67 27.47 -0.65 -6.94
CA GLU A 67 28.12 -0.61 -8.25
C GLU A 67 27.18 -0.20 -9.38
N ASN A 68 25.87 -0.38 -9.23
CA ASN A 68 24.90 -0.07 -10.28
C ASN A 68 24.80 1.44 -10.53
N PRO A 69 25.13 1.94 -11.74
CA PRO A 69 25.17 3.37 -12.02
C PRO A 69 23.79 4.04 -11.98
N GLU A 70 22.69 3.29 -12.22
CA GLU A 70 21.34 3.82 -12.19
C GLU A 70 20.89 4.04 -10.75
N PHE A 71 21.15 3.05 -9.89
CA PHE A 71 20.86 3.16 -8.46
C PHE A 71 21.66 4.31 -7.83
N ARG A 72 22.95 4.45 -8.17
CA ARG A 72 23.78 5.54 -7.64
C ARG A 72 23.25 6.91 -8.02
N ARG A 73 22.84 7.12 -9.27
CA ARG A 73 22.22 8.38 -9.69
C ARG A 73 20.96 8.72 -8.88
N ASP A 74 20.11 7.73 -8.57
CA ASP A 74 18.93 7.91 -7.73
C ASP A 74 19.30 8.30 -6.29
N TYR A 75 20.34 7.65 -5.72
CA TYR A 75 20.82 7.95 -4.37
C TYR A 75 21.39 9.38 -4.25
N GLU A 76 22.24 9.78 -5.20
CA GLU A 76 22.83 11.11 -5.25
C GLU A 76 21.77 12.20 -5.48
N ALA A 77 20.75 11.92 -6.28
CA ALA A 77 19.61 12.84 -6.47
C ALA A 77 18.73 12.94 -5.21
N THR A 78 18.67 11.90 -4.40
CA THR A 78 17.87 11.84 -3.17
C THR A 78 18.62 12.48 -1.99
N LEU A 79 19.93 12.19 -1.85
CA LEU A 79 20.79 12.62 -0.75
C LEU A 79 21.91 13.52 -1.26
N PRO A 80 21.83 14.86 -1.14
CA PRO A 80 22.88 15.75 -1.59
C PRO A 80 24.25 15.53 -0.91
N ASP A 81 24.25 14.94 0.29
CA ASP A 81 25.42 14.57 1.09
C ASP A 81 25.61 13.04 1.15
N PHE A 82 25.25 12.35 0.07
CA PHE A 82 25.32 10.90 -0.08
C PHE A 82 26.69 10.32 0.31
N ARG A 83 26.69 9.15 0.98
CA ARG A 83 27.87 8.39 1.40
C ARG A 83 27.65 6.92 1.13
N GLU A 84 28.73 6.17 0.93
CA GLU A 84 28.66 4.71 0.74
C GLU A 84 27.96 3.95 1.89
N ASP A 85 28.11 4.44 3.12
CA ASP A 85 27.45 3.87 4.30
C ASP A 85 25.92 4.06 4.32
N ASP A 86 25.40 4.92 3.45
CA ASP A 86 23.95 5.10 3.27
C ASP A 86 23.32 3.93 2.53
N ILE A 87 24.11 3.09 1.86
CA ILE A 87 23.63 1.94 1.10
C ILE A 87 23.55 0.69 1.98
N ALA A 88 22.32 0.23 2.25
CA ALA A 88 22.06 -1.06 2.88
C ALA A 88 21.95 -2.23 1.87
N GLY A 89 21.64 -1.90 0.61
CA GLY A 89 21.18 -2.85 -0.38
C GLY A 89 19.65 -3.04 -0.33
N SER A 90 19.12 -3.72 -1.34
CA SER A 90 17.68 -3.97 -1.45
C SER A 90 17.17 -4.76 -0.25
N GLY A 91 16.10 -4.29 0.36
CA GLY A 91 15.39 -5.02 1.41
C GLY A 91 14.64 -6.24 0.91
N PHE A 92 14.58 -6.43 -0.41
CA PHE A 92 13.95 -7.57 -1.09
C PHE A 92 14.96 -8.61 -1.61
N ALA A 93 16.26 -8.28 -1.67
CA ALA A 93 17.35 -9.24 -1.92
C ALA A 93 17.71 -10.00 -0.64
N ILE A 94 16.75 -10.75 -0.10
CA ILE A 94 16.85 -11.39 1.21
C ILE A 94 17.71 -12.66 1.18
N THR A 95 18.40 -12.94 2.29
CA THR A 95 19.15 -14.17 2.51
C THR A 95 18.52 -15.09 3.56
N GLY A 96 17.33 -14.73 4.02
CA GLY A 96 16.52 -15.53 4.93
C GLY A 96 15.52 -14.65 5.72
N TYR A 97 14.51 -15.30 6.27
CA TYR A 97 13.44 -14.69 7.04
C TYR A 97 13.74 -14.61 8.55
N SER A 98 14.97 -14.27 8.89
CA SER A 98 15.35 -13.80 10.21
C SER A 98 15.54 -12.29 10.18
N VAL A 99 15.21 -11.61 11.27
CA VAL A 99 15.38 -10.16 11.35
C VAL A 99 16.86 -9.79 11.33
N HIS A 100 17.20 -8.79 10.52
CA HIS A 100 18.58 -8.36 10.37
C HIS A 100 19.22 -7.99 11.73
N PRO A 101 20.46 -8.47 12.03
CA PRO A 101 21.12 -8.19 13.33
C PRO A 101 21.20 -6.70 13.67
N ASP A 102 21.41 -5.85 12.69
CA ASP A 102 21.44 -4.38 12.85
C ASP A 102 20.12 -3.80 13.36
N LEU A 103 19.01 -4.51 13.20
CA LEU A 103 17.69 -4.14 13.71
C LEU A 103 17.38 -4.75 15.09
N GLY A 104 18.31 -5.55 15.64
CA GLY A 104 18.17 -6.21 16.95
C GLY A 104 17.71 -7.66 16.88
N GLY A 105 17.56 -8.24 15.69
CA GLY A 105 17.21 -9.66 15.49
C GLY A 105 15.77 -10.00 15.88
N ASP A 106 15.42 -11.29 15.79
CA ASP A 106 14.05 -11.79 16.03
C ASP A 106 13.54 -11.48 17.45
N ALA A 107 14.43 -11.44 18.43
CA ALA A 107 14.07 -11.13 19.81
C ALA A 107 13.55 -9.67 19.96
N ALA A 108 14.16 -8.72 19.26
CA ALA A 108 13.71 -7.32 19.26
C ALA A 108 12.34 -7.17 18.54
N LEU A 109 12.15 -7.87 17.41
CA LEU A 109 10.86 -7.90 16.72
C LEU A 109 9.76 -8.47 17.61
N LYS A 110 10.01 -9.56 18.31
CA LYS A 110 9.06 -10.17 19.26
C LYS A 110 8.64 -9.20 20.36
N ARG A 111 9.59 -8.45 20.94
CA ARG A 111 9.28 -7.40 21.94
C ARG A 111 8.48 -6.25 21.34
N LEU A 112 8.87 -5.78 20.15
CA LEU A 112 8.13 -4.74 19.42
C LEU A 112 6.68 -5.18 19.16
N ARG A 113 6.47 -6.39 18.62
CA ARG A 113 5.12 -6.93 18.35
C ARG A 113 4.27 -6.99 19.62
N THR A 114 4.85 -7.36 20.78
CA THR A 114 4.14 -7.35 22.06
C THR A 114 3.69 -5.93 22.41
N ARG A 115 4.60 -4.95 22.35
CA ARG A 115 4.31 -3.54 22.63
C ARG A 115 3.24 -2.95 21.69
N MET A 116 3.25 -3.35 20.43
CA MET A 116 2.22 -2.98 19.44
C MET A 116 0.86 -3.58 19.79
N ARG A 117 0.84 -4.87 20.13
CA ARG A 117 -0.40 -5.58 20.52
C ARG A 117 -1.06 -4.97 21.75
N ASP A 118 -0.29 -4.54 22.73
CA ASP A 118 -0.79 -3.87 23.95
C ASP A 118 -1.52 -2.56 23.64
N ARG A 119 -1.32 -2.01 22.41
CA ARG A 119 -1.95 -0.80 21.87
C ARG A 119 -3.01 -1.07 20.81
N GLY A 120 -3.33 -2.34 20.58
CA GLY A 120 -4.27 -2.75 19.51
C GLY A 120 -3.71 -2.68 18.09
N LEU A 121 -2.41 -2.40 17.94
CA LEU A 121 -1.74 -2.35 16.63
C LEU A 121 -1.33 -3.75 16.18
N LYS A 122 -1.52 -4.04 14.90
CA LYS A 122 -1.09 -5.27 14.23
C LYS A 122 0.18 -5.04 13.43
N LEU A 123 1.03 -6.06 13.39
CA LEU A 123 2.29 -6.04 12.67
C LEU A 123 2.15 -6.71 11.31
N MET A 124 2.52 -5.99 10.24
CA MET A 124 2.69 -6.54 8.89
C MET A 124 4.16 -6.52 8.49
N LEU A 125 4.62 -7.58 7.82
CA LEU A 125 5.99 -7.72 7.30
C LEU A 125 5.95 -8.13 5.82
N ASP A 126 7.12 -8.15 5.16
CA ASP A 126 7.24 -8.59 3.77
C ASP A 126 7.35 -10.12 3.66
N PHE A 127 6.73 -10.68 2.63
CA PHE A 127 7.04 -11.99 2.10
C PHE A 127 7.45 -11.84 0.65
N VAL A 128 8.65 -12.31 0.29
CA VAL A 128 9.25 -12.18 -1.05
C VAL A 128 9.22 -13.54 -1.74
N PRO A 129 8.13 -13.87 -2.47
CA PRO A 129 7.96 -15.21 -3.01
C PRO A 129 8.72 -15.47 -4.30
N ASN A 130 9.04 -14.43 -5.08
CA ASN A 130 9.54 -14.59 -6.45
C ASN A 130 11.04 -14.87 -6.53
N HIS A 131 11.83 -14.30 -5.62
CA HIS A 131 13.29 -14.29 -5.72
C HIS A 131 13.96 -14.22 -4.34
N MET A 132 15.27 -14.44 -4.31
CA MET A 132 16.13 -14.31 -3.13
C MET A 132 17.40 -13.54 -3.48
N GLY A 133 18.17 -13.14 -2.48
CA GLY A 133 19.53 -12.61 -2.69
C GLY A 133 20.48 -13.68 -3.25
N PRO A 134 21.50 -13.30 -4.04
CA PRO A 134 22.42 -14.25 -4.68
C PRO A 134 23.27 -15.07 -3.67
N ASP A 135 23.41 -14.56 -2.47
CA ASP A 135 24.12 -15.20 -1.34
C ASP A 135 23.17 -15.86 -0.33
N HIS A 136 21.92 -16.15 -0.74
CA HIS A 136 21.01 -16.97 0.06
C HIS A 136 21.59 -18.40 0.24
N PRO A 137 21.53 -19.01 1.45
CA PRO A 137 22.06 -20.35 1.70
C PRO A 137 21.56 -21.42 0.73
N TRP A 138 20.32 -21.32 0.26
CA TRP A 138 19.75 -22.26 -0.72
C TRP A 138 20.50 -22.28 -2.06
N VAL A 139 21.23 -21.22 -2.43
CA VAL A 139 22.06 -21.23 -3.64
C VAL A 139 23.16 -22.31 -3.53
N GLU A 140 23.68 -22.54 -2.33
CA GLU A 140 24.64 -23.61 -2.07
C GLU A 140 23.97 -24.98 -1.81
N ASP A 141 22.96 -24.98 -0.94
CA ASP A 141 22.40 -26.20 -0.36
C ASP A 141 21.30 -26.81 -1.24
N HIS A 142 20.53 -25.97 -1.96
CA HIS A 142 19.39 -26.35 -2.80
C HIS A 142 19.36 -25.56 -4.12
N PRO A 143 20.40 -25.69 -4.97
CA PRO A 143 20.48 -24.93 -6.22
C PRO A 143 19.37 -25.25 -7.21
N ASP A 144 18.73 -26.39 -7.07
CA ASP A 144 17.56 -26.82 -7.82
C ASP A 144 16.27 -26.04 -7.48
N TYR A 145 16.30 -25.21 -6.42
CA TYR A 145 15.21 -24.27 -6.12
C TYR A 145 15.21 -23.03 -7.00
N PHE A 146 16.26 -22.84 -7.82
CA PHE A 146 16.42 -21.65 -8.64
C PHE A 146 16.31 -21.95 -10.14
N VAL A 147 15.86 -20.96 -10.90
CA VAL A 147 15.86 -21.04 -12.36
C VAL A 147 17.29 -20.96 -12.87
N SER A 148 17.80 -22.09 -13.35
CA SER A 148 19.12 -22.18 -13.95
C SER A 148 19.12 -21.85 -15.42
N GLY A 149 20.21 -21.26 -15.91
CA GLY A 149 20.53 -21.03 -17.31
C GLY A 149 21.76 -21.79 -17.79
N THR A 150 22.12 -21.57 -19.03
CA THR A 150 23.33 -22.10 -19.68
C THR A 150 24.33 -20.97 -19.95
N GLU A 151 25.58 -21.30 -20.32
CA GLU A 151 26.56 -20.30 -20.79
C GLU A 151 26.01 -19.50 -21.99
N GLY A 152 25.30 -20.16 -22.91
CA GLY A 152 24.66 -19.50 -24.04
C GLY A 152 23.55 -18.54 -23.63
N ASP A 153 22.80 -18.81 -22.55
CA ASP A 153 21.81 -17.87 -22.01
C ASP A 153 22.49 -16.65 -21.42
N LEU A 154 23.57 -16.84 -20.67
CA LEU A 154 24.35 -15.74 -20.10
C LEU A 154 24.98 -14.85 -21.18
N GLU A 155 25.56 -15.46 -22.24
CA GLU A 155 26.12 -14.72 -23.37
C GLU A 155 25.05 -13.91 -24.13
N LYS A 156 23.89 -14.53 -24.37
CA LYS A 156 22.81 -13.93 -25.17
C LYS A 156 21.98 -12.90 -24.39
N TYR A 157 21.79 -13.13 -23.09
CA TYR A 157 20.93 -12.33 -22.21
C TYR A 157 21.60 -11.98 -20.88
N PRO A 158 22.78 -11.28 -20.89
CA PRO A 158 23.50 -10.94 -19.68
C PRO A 158 22.72 -10.08 -18.70
N GLN A 159 21.69 -9.37 -19.17
CA GLN A 159 20.78 -8.60 -18.34
C GLN A 159 19.76 -9.46 -17.55
N ASN A 160 19.64 -10.76 -17.87
CA ASN A 160 18.66 -11.66 -17.24
C ASN A 160 19.31 -12.84 -16.52
N TYR A 161 20.61 -13.04 -16.67
CA TYR A 161 21.34 -14.15 -16.06
C TYR A 161 22.65 -13.68 -15.45
N THR A 162 23.11 -14.43 -14.45
CA THR A 162 24.40 -14.17 -13.77
C THR A 162 25.11 -15.46 -13.45
N ARG A 163 26.44 -15.37 -13.35
CA ARG A 163 27.28 -16.46 -12.83
C ARG A 163 27.40 -16.31 -11.33
N VAL A 164 26.91 -17.29 -10.60
CA VAL A 164 27.03 -17.36 -9.15
C VAL A 164 28.12 -18.38 -8.78
N ARG A 165 29.09 -17.94 -7.98
CA ARG A 165 30.16 -18.80 -7.45
C ARG A 165 29.62 -19.63 -6.30
N ARG A 166 29.89 -20.93 -6.33
CA ARG A 166 29.53 -21.91 -5.31
C ARG A 166 30.73 -22.80 -4.95
N ARG A 167 30.67 -23.43 -3.79
CA ARG A 167 31.72 -24.37 -3.34
C ARG A 167 31.93 -25.51 -4.32
N ASN A 168 30.85 -25.99 -4.95
CA ASN A 168 30.86 -27.15 -5.86
C ASN A 168 30.96 -26.73 -7.35
N GLY A 169 31.47 -25.54 -7.65
CA GLY A 169 31.61 -24.98 -9.00
C GLY A 169 30.55 -23.93 -9.33
N ASP A 170 30.88 -23.06 -10.28
CA ASP A 170 30.01 -21.97 -10.69
C ASP A 170 28.72 -22.49 -11.34
N MET A 171 27.65 -21.71 -11.20
CA MET A 171 26.35 -21.98 -11.80
C MET A 171 25.79 -20.70 -12.45
N ILE A 172 25.10 -20.86 -13.57
CA ILE A 172 24.36 -19.76 -14.19
C ILE A 172 22.95 -19.79 -13.63
N LEU A 173 22.53 -18.68 -13.00
CA LEU A 173 21.20 -18.50 -12.46
C LEU A 173 20.51 -17.30 -13.15
N ALA A 174 19.19 -17.38 -13.29
CA ALA A 174 18.39 -16.27 -13.74
C ALA A 174 18.25 -15.22 -12.61
N TYR A 175 18.28 -13.93 -12.97
CA TYR A 175 17.82 -12.88 -12.08
C TYR A 175 16.29 -12.98 -11.86
N GLY A 176 15.80 -12.56 -10.70
CA GLY A 176 14.39 -12.28 -10.51
C GLY A 176 13.92 -11.25 -11.51
N ARG A 177 12.77 -11.47 -12.14
CA ARG A 177 12.18 -10.51 -13.09
C ARG A 177 10.69 -10.74 -13.30
N ASP A 178 10.06 -9.76 -13.89
CA ASP A 178 8.74 -9.89 -14.50
C ASP A 178 8.83 -10.23 -16.02
N PRO A 179 7.71 -10.52 -16.70
CA PRO A 179 7.72 -10.90 -18.11
C PRO A 179 8.02 -9.75 -19.08
N PHE A 180 8.08 -8.49 -18.63
CA PHE A 180 8.14 -7.30 -19.50
C PHE A 180 9.46 -6.53 -19.38
N PHE A 181 10.19 -6.69 -18.27
CA PHE A 181 11.42 -5.95 -18.01
C PHE A 181 12.62 -6.88 -17.84
N VAL A 182 13.81 -6.29 -17.82
CA VAL A 182 15.07 -7.00 -17.54
C VAL A 182 15.14 -7.45 -16.08
N GLY A 183 16.03 -8.39 -15.80
CA GLY A 183 16.21 -8.94 -14.47
C GLY A 183 16.70 -7.91 -13.44
N TRP A 184 16.34 -8.14 -12.17
CA TRP A 184 16.84 -7.38 -11.03
C TRP A 184 18.20 -7.93 -10.59
N PRO A 185 19.30 -7.19 -10.81
CA PRO A 185 20.65 -7.74 -10.76
C PRO A 185 21.14 -8.14 -9.35
N ASP A 186 20.42 -7.75 -8.32
CA ASP A 186 20.68 -8.08 -6.92
C ASP A 186 19.90 -9.29 -6.42
N THR A 187 19.23 -10.04 -7.31
CA THR A 187 18.35 -11.17 -6.97
C THR A 187 18.60 -12.39 -7.83
N VAL A 188 18.15 -13.56 -7.38
CA VAL A 188 18.10 -14.82 -8.15
C VAL A 188 16.69 -15.41 -8.08
N GLN A 189 16.18 -15.89 -9.22
CA GLN A 189 14.81 -16.33 -9.43
C GLN A 189 14.54 -17.71 -8.82
N LEU A 190 13.50 -17.83 -8.00
CA LEU A 190 12.99 -19.13 -7.52
C LEU A 190 12.23 -19.88 -8.62
N ASP A 191 12.39 -21.20 -8.68
CA ASP A 191 11.77 -22.08 -9.67
C ASP A 191 10.54 -22.81 -9.12
N TYR A 192 9.36 -22.25 -9.33
CA TYR A 192 8.09 -22.85 -8.92
C TYR A 192 7.64 -24.04 -9.81
N SER A 193 8.39 -24.37 -10.86
CA SER A 193 8.18 -25.64 -11.57
C SER A 193 8.71 -26.84 -10.75
N ASN A 194 9.61 -26.58 -9.79
CA ASN A 194 10.06 -27.56 -8.81
C ASN A 194 9.13 -27.55 -7.57
N PRO A 195 8.38 -28.63 -7.30
CA PRO A 195 7.48 -28.68 -6.14
C PRO A 195 8.19 -28.49 -4.79
N ALA A 196 9.47 -28.87 -4.69
CA ALA A 196 10.24 -28.70 -3.45
C ALA A 196 10.47 -27.21 -3.11
N THR A 197 10.60 -26.35 -4.13
CA THR A 197 10.66 -24.88 -3.94
C THR A 197 9.37 -24.36 -3.32
N ALA A 198 8.21 -24.78 -3.83
CA ALA A 198 6.91 -24.34 -3.30
C ALA A 198 6.71 -24.84 -1.85
N GLU A 199 7.14 -26.05 -1.54
CA GLU A 199 7.09 -26.62 -0.18
C GLU A 199 8.00 -25.83 0.77
N ALA A 200 9.25 -25.58 0.37
CA ALA A 200 10.20 -24.78 1.14
C ALA A 200 9.67 -23.37 1.42
N MET A 201 9.14 -22.68 0.39
CA MET A 201 8.55 -21.34 0.53
C MET A 201 7.29 -21.34 1.41
N THR A 202 6.49 -22.41 1.39
CA THR A 202 5.37 -22.57 2.32
C THR A 202 5.88 -22.69 3.77
N GLY A 203 6.98 -23.42 3.97
CA GLY A 203 7.67 -23.52 5.27
C GLY A 203 8.17 -22.17 5.79
N GLU A 204 8.74 -21.33 4.90
CA GLU A 204 9.14 -19.97 5.26
C GLU A 204 7.93 -19.10 5.66
N LEU A 205 6.85 -19.15 4.88
CA LEU A 205 5.63 -18.39 5.16
C LEU A 205 5.01 -18.78 6.50
N LEU A 206 5.04 -20.07 6.85
CA LEU A 206 4.61 -20.56 8.16
C LEU A 206 5.48 -19.99 9.30
N ARG A 207 6.81 -19.92 9.12
CA ARG A 207 7.71 -19.30 10.11
C ARG A 207 7.47 -17.81 10.28
N ILE A 208 7.23 -17.10 9.18
CA ILE A 208 6.88 -15.67 9.22
C ILE A 208 5.56 -15.46 9.97
N SER A 209 4.57 -16.32 9.78
CA SER A 209 3.27 -16.20 10.43
C SER A 209 3.32 -16.29 11.96
N GLU A 210 4.38 -16.89 12.52
CA GLU A 210 4.63 -16.88 13.96
C GLU A 210 5.17 -15.54 14.46
N GLN A 211 5.74 -14.71 13.57
CA GLN A 211 6.43 -13.46 13.91
C GLN A 211 5.58 -12.20 13.73
N CYS A 212 4.53 -12.24 12.89
CA CYS A 212 3.68 -11.08 12.59
C CYS A 212 2.19 -11.46 12.55
N ASP A 213 1.34 -10.51 12.19
CA ASP A 213 -0.12 -10.69 12.13
C ASP A 213 -0.61 -10.71 10.67
N GLY A 214 0.26 -10.38 9.73
CA GLY A 214 0.00 -10.42 8.29
C GLY A 214 1.25 -10.13 7.47
N VAL A 215 1.18 -10.40 6.17
CA VAL A 215 2.26 -10.16 5.22
C VAL A 215 1.81 -9.35 4.01
N ARG A 216 2.68 -8.47 3.55
CA ARG A 216 2.64 -7.95 2.19
C ARG A 216 3.48 -8.87 1.31
N CYS A 217 2.85 -9.46 0.32
CA CYS A 217 3.50 -10.39 -0.60
C CYS A 217 4.04 -9.61 -1.81
N ASP A 218 5.37 -9.58 -1.91
CA ASP A 218 6.11 -8.88 -2.95
C ASP A 218 5.81 -9.48 -4.32
N MET A 219 5.44 -8.63 -5.30
CA MET A 219 5.19 -9.02 -6.69
C MET A 219 4.40 -10.35 -6.80
N ALA A 220 3.33 -10.47 -6.03
CA ALA A 220 2.63 -11.73 -5.76
C ALA A 220 2.11 -12.44 -7.02
N MET A 221 1.79 -11.71 -8.10
CA MET A 221 1.29 -12.26 -9.34
C MET A 221 2.36 -13.00 -10.15
N LEU A 222 3.66 -12.80 -9.89
CA LEU A 222 4.74 -13.39 -10.71
C LEU A 222 4.83 -14.91 -10.58
N ILE A 223 4.35 -15.47 -9.48
CA ILE A 223 4.35 -16.91 -9.24
C ILE A 223 3.01 -17.59 -9.54
N LEU A 224 2.04 -16.86 -10.12
CA LEU A 224 0.86 -17.48 -10.71
C LEU A 224 1.27 -18.39 -11.88
N PRO A 225 0.69 -19.58 -12.03
CA PRO A 225 1.11 -20.56 -13.03
C PRO A 225 1.23 -19.98 -14.44
N GLU A 226 0.24 -19.20 -14.88
CA GLU A 226 0.21 -18.57 -16.22
C GLU A 226 1.26 -17.48 -16.38
N VAL A 227 1.55 -16.69 -15.34
CA VAL A 227 2.59 -15.65 -15.38
C VAL A 227 3.97 -16.28 -15.35
N PHE A 228 4.15 -17.28 -14.48
CA PHE A 228 5.41 -18.01 -14.36
C PHE A 228 5.76 -18.75 -15.67
N GLU A 229 4.79 -19.46 -16.29
CA GLU A 229 4.97 -20.13 -17.57
C GLU A 229 5.31 -19.13 -18.69
N LYS A 230 4.62 -17.99 -18.75
CA LYS A 230 4.92 -16.91 -19.73
C LYS A 230 6.35 -16.37 -19.58
N THR A 231 6.83 -16.24 -18.34
CA THR A 231 8.15 -15.64 -18.05
C THR A 231 9.29 -16.63 -18.29
N TRP A 232 9.10 -17.89 -17.89
CA TRP A 232 10.18 -18.88 -17.80
C TRP A 232 10.03 -20.08 -18.73
N GLY A 233 8.87 -20.21 -19.43
CA GLY A 233 8.59 -21.39 -20.27
C GLY A 233 8.43 -22.69 -19.48
N ARG A 234 8.22 -22.60 -18.16
CA ARG A 234 8.12 -23.74 -17.22
C ARG A 234 6.75 -23.74 -16.57
N LYS A 235 6.15 -24.91 -16.40
CA LYS A 235 4.83 -25.05 -15.77
C LYS A 235 4.96 -25.12 -14.25
N ALA A 236 4.29 -24.22 -13.55
CA ALA A 236 4.17 -24.23 -12.10
C ALA A 236 2.79 -24.75 -11.66
N LYS A 237 2.68 -25.23 -10.42
CA LYS A 237 1.41 -25.53 -9.77
C LYS A 237 0.94 -24.28 -8.99
N PRO A 238 -0.40 -24.15 -8.72
CA PRO A 238 -0.89 -23.08 -7.86
C PRO A 238 -0.21 -23.11 -6.48
N PHE A 239 0.38 -21.98 -6.08
CA PHE A 239 1.06 -21.83 -4.79
C PHE A 239 0.14 -21.22 -3.73
N TRP A 240 -0.48 -20.07 -4.05
CA TRP A 240 -1.16 -19.22 -3.07
C TRP A 240 -2.27 -19.92 -2.28
N PRO A 241 -3.26 -20.60 -2.88
CA PRO A 241 -4.35 -21.19 -2.12
C PRO A 241 -3.84 -22.23 -1.10
N ILE A 242 -2.81 -23.02 -1.47
CA ILE A 242 -2.24 -24.08 -0.62
C ILE A 242 -1.45 -23.45 0.53
N ALA A 243 -0.54 -22.53 0.23
CA ALA A 243 0.30 -21.88 1.23
C ALA A 243 -0.51 -21.06 2.23
N MET A 244 -1.48 -20.27 1.75
CA MET A 244 -2.38 -19.48 2.60
C MET A 244 -3.25 -20.34 3.50
N GLN A 245 -3.80 -21.44 2.98
CA GLN A 245 -4.60 -22.37 3.79
C GLN A 245 -3.74 -22.98 4.90
N SER A 246 -2.50 -23.39 4.59
CA SER A 246 -1.56 -23.94 5.57
C SER A 246 -1.27 -22.95 6.72
N VAL A 247 -1.17 -21.66 6.40
CA VAL A 247 -0.99 -20.61 7.42
C VAL A 247 -2.27 -20.39 8.22
N ARG A 248 -3.43 -20.27 7.56
CA ARG A 248 -4.70 -20.01 8.24
C ARG A 248 -5.16 -21.15 9.15
N ASP A 249 -4.77 -22.37 8.84
CA ASP A 249 -5.01 -23.53 9.71
C ASP A 249 -4.26 -23.41 11.04
N LYS A 250 -3.07 -22.75 11.05
CA LYS A 250 -2.27 -22.53 12.26
C LYS A 250 -2.58 -21.19 12.93
N VAL A 251 -2.78 -20.14 12.14
CA VAL A 251 -2.99 -18.76 12.59
C VAL A 251 -4.27 -18.21 11.93
N PRO A 252 -5.46 -18.54 12.48
CA PRO A 252 -6.71 -18.02 11.97
C PRO A 252 -6.74 -16.48 11.96
N GLY A 253 -7.18 -15.89 10.84
CA GLY A 253 -7.23 -14.44 10.67
C GLY A 253 -5.89 -13.79 10.30
N PHE A 254 -4.87 -14.57 9.93
CA PHE A 254 -3.65 -14.04 9.36
C PHE A 254 -3.93 -13.34 8.03
N CYS A 255 -3.45 -12.09 7.89
CA CYS A 255 -3.77 -11.21 6.76
C CYS A 255 -2.75 -11.35 5.64
N PHE A 256 -3.24 -11.42 4.40
CA PHE A 256 -2.43 -11.43 3.18
C PHE A 256 -2.77 -10.24 2.30
N MET A 257 -1.78 -9.38 2.03
CA MET A 257 -1.89 -8.26 1.10
C MET A 257 -0.99 -8.50 -0.11
N ALA A 258 -1.58 -8.50 -1.31
CA ALA A 258 -0.84 -8.69 -2.55
C ALA A 258 -0.34 -7.36 -3.09
N GLU A 259 0.96 -7.27 -3.37
CA GLU A 259 1.41 -6.36 -4.41
C GLU A 259 1.06 -6.97 -5.76
N VAL A 260 0.34 -6.22 -6.58
CA VAL A 260 -0.19 -6.70 -7.85
C VAL A 260 -0.35 -5.57 -8.85
N TYR A 261 -0.12 -5.90 -10.12
CA TYR A 261 -0.20 -5.01 -11.28
C TYR A 261 -0.95 -5.70 -12.43
N TRP A 262 -1.10 -5.02 -13.56
CA TRP A 262 -1.63 -5.52 -14.85
C TRP A 262 -3.10 -5.95 -14.78
N ASP A 263 -3.92 -5.23 -14.00
CA ASP A 263 -5.34 -5.52 -13.80
C ASP A 263 -5.60 -6.94 -13.21
N MET A 264 -4.65 -7.47 -12.42
CA MET A 264 -4.76 -8.80 -11.82
C MET A 264 -5.27 -8.79 -10.38
N GLU A 265 -5.76 -7.65 -9.87
CA GLU A 265 -6.28 -7.49 -8.51
C GLU A 265 -7.37 -8.53 -8.21
N TRP A 266 -8.35 -8.66 -9.13
CA TRP A 266 -9.40 -9.68 -8.99
C TRP A 266 -8.84 -11.09 -8.94
N THR A 267 -7.87 -11.41 -9.81
CA THR A 267 -7.22 -12.72 -9.82
C THR A 267 -6.58 -13.02 -8.47
N MET A 268 -5.85 -12.05 -7.89
CA MET A 268 -5.23 -12.25 -6.57
C MET A 268 -6.27 -12.41 -5.46
N GLN A 269 -7.37 -11.65 -5.48
CA GLN A 269 -8.48 -11.83 -4.54
C GLN A 269 -9.08 -13.25 -4.64
N GLN A 270 -9.19 -13.81 -5.84
CA GLN A 270 -9.67 -15.20 -6.04
C GLN A 270 -8.64 -16.25 -5.58
N GLN A 271 -7.34 -15.92 -5.51
CA GLN A 271 -6.33 -16.78 -4.87
C GLN A 271 -6.47 -16.83 -3.34
N GLY A 272 -7.27 -15.94 -2.74
CA GLY A 272 -7.54 -15.89 -1.31
C GLY A 272 -6.89 -14.73 -0.56
N PHE A 273 -6.33 -13.73 -1.25
CA PHE A 273 -5.80 -12.52 -0.62
C PHE A 273 -6.91 -11.70 0.03
N ASP A 274 -6.63 -11.16 1.21
CA ASP A 274 -7.53 -10.27 1.93
C ASP A 274 -7.54 -8.89 1.29
N TYR A 275 -6.36 -8.43 0.80
CA TYR A 275 -6.21 -7.17 0.10
C TYR A 275 -5.29 -7.29 -1.11
N ALA A 276 -5.55 -6.50 -2.15
CA ALA A 276 -4.74 -6.33 -3.34
C ALA A 276 -4.49 -4.83 -3.58
N TYR A 277 -3.29 -4.44 -4.01
CA TYR A 277 -2.97 -3.04 -4.32
C TYR A 277 -3.93 -2.46 -5.34
N ASP A 278 -4.47 -1.27 -5.08
CA ASP A 278 -5.31 -0.53 -6.02
C ASP A 278 -4.46 0.44 -6.86
N LYS A 279 -3.55 -0.13 -7.65
CA LYS A 279 -2.70 0.65 -8.56
C LYS A 279 -3.52 1.39 -9.60
N ARG A 280 -4.64 0.81 -10.02
CA ARG A 280 -5.49 1.38 -11.06
C ARG A 280 -6.18 2.66 -10.62
N LEU A 281 -6.70 2.74 -9.39
CA LEU A 281 -7.25 3.99 -8.86
C LEU A 281 -6.17 5.06 -8.76
N TYR A 282 -4.99 4.69 -8.22
CA TYR A 282 -3.84 5.59 -8.12
C TYR A 282 -3.47 6.20 -9.49
N ASP A 283 -3.37 5.39 -10.55
CA ASP A 283 -3.03 5.88 -11.88
C ASP A 283 -4.11 6.80 -12.45
N ARG A 284 -5.40 6.45 -12.30
CA ARG A 284 -6.53 7.28 -12.73
C ARG A 284 -6.60 8.64 -12.02
N LEU A 285 -6.25 8.66 -10.73
CA LEU A 285 -6.16 9.90 -9.97
C LEU A 285 -5.01 10.78 -10.50
N ARG A 286 -3.88 10.21 -10.82
CA ARG A 286 -2.75 10.93 -11.44
C ARG A 286 -3.08 11.50 -12.83
N GLU A 287 -3.85 10.77 -13.62
CA GLU A 287 -4.33 11.23 -14.92
C GLU A 287 -5.31 12.40 -14.81
N GLY A 288 -5.99 12.56 -13.68
CA GLY A 288 -6.84 13.69 -13.37
C GLY A 288 -8.21 13.69 -14.07
N HIS A 289 -8.69 12.51 -14.53
CA HIS A 289 -9.95 12.36 -15.25
C HIS A 289 -11.07 11.83 -14.33
N ALA A 290 -11.96 12.71 -13.88
CA ALA A 290 -13.04 12.39 -12.94
C ALA A 290 -13.91 11.19 -13.38
N ARG A 291 -14.27 11.10 -14.67
CA ARG A 291 -15.07 10.00 -15.22
C ARG A 291 -14.34 8.65 -15.02
N ALA A 292 -13.06 8.57 -15.38
CA ALA A 292 -12.28 7.34 -15.22
C ALA A 292 -12.15 6.93 -13.75
N VAL A 293 -12.01 7.90 -12.84
CA VAL A 293 -12.01 7.68 -11.38
C VAL A 293 -13.37 7.14 -10.93
N ARG A 294 -14.49 7.76 -11.35
CA ARG A 294 -15.83 7.32 -10.99
C ARG A 294 -16.15 5.92 -11.51
N GLU A 295 -15.77 5.62 -12.76
CA GLU A 295 -15.97 4.29 -13.37
C GLU A 295 -15.23 3.16 -12.65
N HIS A 296 -14.13 3.47 -11.93
CA HIS A 296 -13.45 2.51 -11.07
C HIS A 296 -14.36 1.96 -9.96
N PHE A 297 -15.28 2.77 -9.49
CA PHE A 297 -16.21 2.43 -8.40
C PHE A 297 -17.50 1.73 -8.86
N TYR A 298 -17.66 1.43 -10.15
CA TYR A 298 -18.79 0.60 -10.63
C TYR A 298 -18.59 -0.89 -10.39
N ALA A 299 -17.36 -1.31 -10.03
CA ALA A 299 -17.11 -2.69 -9.67
C ALA A 299 -17.86 -3.08 -8.38
N ALA A 300 -18.21 -4.36 -8.26
CA ALA A 300 -18.99 -4.88 -7.15
C ALA A 300 -18.35 -4.64 -5.78
N PRO A 301 -19.14 -4.50 -4.70
CA PRO A 301 -18.62 -4.21 -3.37
C PRO A 301 -17.58 -5.21 -2.85
N ASP A 302 -17.76 -6.50 -3.12
CA ASP A 302 -16.84 -7.57 -2.71
C ASP A 302 -15.45 -7.42 -3.33
N TYR A 303 -15.35 -6.84 -4.53
CA TYR A 303 -14.07 -6.44 -5.14
C TYR A 303 -13.50 -5.19 -4.47
N GLN A 304 -14.35 -4.16 -4.26
CA GLN A 304 -13.94 -2.88 -3.68
C GLN A 304 -13.43 -3.01 -2.23
N ASP A 305 -14.06 -3.87 -1.44
CA ASP A 305 -13.74 -4.10 -0.03
C ASP A 305 -12.34 -4.72 0.17
N LYS A 306 -11.83 -5.39 -0.85
CA LYS A 306 -10.53 -6.08 -0.82
C LYS A 306 -9.41 -5.34 -1.55
N LEU A 307 -9.54 -4.04 -1.77
CA LEU A 307 -8.50 -3.21 -2.35
C LEU A 307 -7.70 -2.48 -1.26
N ALA A 308 -6.37 -2.48 -1.38
CA ALA A 308 -5.47 -1.65 -0.59
C ALA A 308 -5.21 -0.33 -1.33
N ARG A 309 -5.79 0.76 -0.84
CA ARG A 309 -5.82 2.05 -1.50
C ARG A 309 -4.75 2.99 -0.99
N PHE A 310 -3.95 3.55 -1.88
CA PHE A 310 -2.84 4.43 -1.55
C PHE A 310 -2.72 5.59 -2.56
N LEU A 311 -2.05 6.66 -2.15
CA LEU A 311 -1.60 7.75 -3.02
C LEU A 311 -0.09 7.75 -3.23
N GLU A 312 0.65 7.04 -2.41
CA GLU A 312 2.08 6.78 -2.52
C GLU A 312 2.43 5.52 -1.72
N ASN A 313 3.54 4.92 -2.06
CA ASN A 313 4.20 3.87 -1.31
C ASN A 313 5.73 3.99 -1.48
N HIS A 314 6.51 2.98 -1.11
CA HIS A 314 7.96 3.04 -1.23
C HIS A 314 8.48 3.00 -2.67
N ASP A 315 7.69 2.54 -3.64
CA ASP A 315 8.06 2.44 -5.07
C ASP A 315 7.57 3.64 -5.88
N GLU A 316 6.38 4.15 -5.55
CA GLU A 316 5.77 5.24 -6.28
C GLU A 316 6.36 6.62 -5.91
N PRO A 317 6.28 7.61 -6.79
CA PRO A 317 6.59 8.99 -6.45
C PRO A 317 5.78 9.47 -5.24
N ARG A 318 6.33 10.40 -4.48
CA ARG A 318 5.61 11.03 -3.38
C ARG A 318 4.38 11.78 -3.89
N ALA A 319 3.25 11.62 -3.23
CA ALA A 319 2.01 12.28 -3.60
C ALA A 319 2.16 13.80 -3.64
N ALA A 320 2.84 14.39 -2.67
CA ALA A 320 3.10 15.82 -2.63
C ALA A 320 4.04 16.32 -3.75
N ALA A 321 4.75 15.43 -4.43
CA ALA A 321 5.61 15.80 -5.58
C ALA A 321 4.85 15.76 -6.92
N ILE A 322 3.72 15.03 -6.99
CA ILE A 322 2.99 14.81 -8.25
C ILE A 322 1.61 15.46 -8.29
N PHE A 323 1.01 15.71 -7.14
CA PHE A 323 -0.28 16.42 -7.03
C PHE A 323 -0.05 17.85 -6.51
N GLU A 324 -0.68 18.84 -7.12
CA GLU A 324 -0.82 20.14 -6.51
C GLU A 324 -1.68 20.04 -5.24
N GLN A 325 -1.49 20.92 -4.26
CA GLN A 325 -2.07 20.77 -2.93
C GLN A 325 -3.59 20.49 -2.93
N LYS A 326 -4.40 21.27 -3.66
CA LYS A 326 -5.85 21.04 -3.70
C LYS A 326 -6.24 19.76 -4.39
N ASN A 327 -5.55 19.41 -5.48
CA ASN A 327 -5.71 18.12 -6.16
C ASN A 327 -5.31 16.96 -5.24
N HIS A 328 -4.22 17.12 -4.49
CA HIS A 328 -3.76 16.14 -3.50
C HIS A 328 -4.84 15.88 -2.43
N GLU A 329 -5.43 16.95 -1.88
CA GLU A 329 -6.51 16.85 -0.89
C GLU A 329 -7.74 16.12 -1.47
N ALA A 330 -8.17 16.49 -2.69
CA ALA A 330 -9.29 15.85 -3.38
C ALA A 330 -9.01 14.36 -3.66
N ALA A 331 -7.81 14.02 -4.16
CA ALA A 331 -7.38 12.65 -4.39
C ALA A 331 -7.35 11.84 -3.09
N ALA A 332 -6.88 12.43 -1.99
CA ALA A 332 -6.83 11.78 -0.68
C ALA A 332 -8.24 11.52 -0.11
N VAL A 333 -9.18 12.46 -0.27
CA VAL A 333 -10.58 12.27 0.12
C VAL A 333 -11.21 11.10 -0.65
N ILE A 334 -11.00 11.02 -1.97
CA ILE A 334 -11.50 9.91 -2.78
C ILE A 334 -10.87 8.59 -2.31
N THR A 335 -9.55 8.54 -2.18
CA THR A 335 -8.79 7.33 -1.87
C THR A 335 -9.15 6.76 -0.50
N PHE A 336 -9.10 7.60 0.53
CA PHE A 336 -9.16 7.11 1.91
C PHE A 336 -10.57 7.08 2.51
N LEU A 337 -11.55 7.78 1.90
CA LEU A 337 -12.95 7.66 2.31
C LEU A 337 -13.75 6.64 1.47
N SER A 338 -13.09 5.93 0.55
CA SER A 338 -13.65 4.78 -0.16
C SER A 338 -13.44 3.47 0.64
N PRO A 339 -14.18 2.38 0.32
CA PRO A 339 -14.01 1.07 0.98
C PRO A 339 -12.65 0.46 0.71
N GLY A 340 -12.25 -0.52 1.51
CA GLY A 340 -10.97 -1.24 1.41
C GLY A 340 -9.98 -0.85 2.52
N LEU A 341 -8.76 -1.37 2.43
CA LEU A 341 -7.65 -1.03 3.33
C LEU A 341 -7.07 0.34 2.96
N ARG A 342 -6.98 1.24 3.91
CA ARG A 342 -6.43 2.59 3.73
C ARG A 342 -4.94 2.58 4.01
N PHE A 343 -4.15 2.61 2.96
CA PHE A 343 -2.71 2.45 3.04
C PHE A 343 -1.99 3.80 2.95
N PHE A 344 -1.39 4.22 4.07
CA PHE A 344 -0.58 5.42 4.21
C PHE A 344 0.91 5.08 4.27
N HIS A 345 1.76 5.96 3.75
CA HIS A 345 3.21 5.79 3.76
C HIS A 345 3.89 6.83 4.66
N GLN A 346 4.99 6.45 5.32
CA GLN A 346 5.81 7.33 6.16
C GLN A 346 6.29 8.55 5.38
N GLY A 347 6.03 9.75 5.92
CA GLY A 347 6.36 11.02 5.28
C GLY A 347 5.22 11.61 4.43
N GLN A 348 4.17 10.84 4.12
CA GLN A 348 2.99 11.32 3.41
C GLN A 348 2.24 12.39 4.20
N LEU A 349 2.06 12.17 5.50
CA LEU A 349 1.36 13.11 6.38
C LEU A 349 2.09 14.45 6.48
N GLU A 350 3.40 14.44 6.40
CA GLU A 350 4.28 15.61 6.43
C GLU A 350 4.46 16.28 5.05
N GLY A 351 3.89 15.70 4.00
CA GLY A 351 4.02 16.22 2.63
C GLY A 351 5.45 16.15 2.10
N ARG A 352 6.19 15.06 2.38
CA ARG A 352 7.55 14.84 1.87
C ARG A 352 7.55 14.73 0.35
N LEU A 353 8.58 15.27 -0.30
CA LEU A 353 8.70 15.33 -1.75
C LEU A 353 9.66 14.29 -2.33
N LYS A 354 10.63 13.82 -1.53
CA LYS A 354 11.66 12.89 -1.99
C LYS A 354 11.24 11.44 -1.71
N ARG A 355 11.16 10.64 -2.77
CA ARG A 355 11.06 9.17 -2.65
C ARG A 355 12.39 8.64 -2.13
N ILE A 356 12.34 7.72 -1.19
CA ILE A 356 13.54 7.10 -0.63
C ILE A 356 13.63 5.68 -1.17
N SER A 357 14.69 5.40 -1.91
CA SER A 357 14.97 4.04 -2.36
C SER A 357 15.05 3.09 -1.15
N PRO A 358 14.42 1.89 -1.21
CA PRO A 358 14.53 0.88 -0.15
C PRO A 358 15.96 0.37 0.06
N HIS A 359 16.90 0.73 -0.81
CA HIS A 359 18.32 0.45 -0.65
C HIS A 359 19.03 1.39 0.34
N LEU A 360 18.41 2.50 0.71
CA LEU A 360 19.00 3.52 1.58
C LEU A 360 18.59 3.38 3.04
N VAL A 361 19.49 3.73 3.95
CA VAL A 361 19.23 3.72 5.41
C VAL A 361 18.82 5.08 5.95
N ARG A 362 18.85 6.15 5.16
CA ARG A 362 18.46 7.49 5.62
C ARG A 362 17.70 8.28 4.56
N ALA A 363 16.94 9.27 5.03
CA ALA A 363 16.24 10.24 4.22
C ALA A 363 16.91 11.62 4.31
N PRO A 364 16.72 12.49 3.30
CA PRO A 364 17.08 13.90 3.40
C PRO A 364 16.19 14.60 4.45
N ARG A 365 16.68 15.72 4.98
CA ARG A 365 15.84 16.58 5.81
C ARG A 365 14.98 17.44 4.90
N GLU A 366 13.68 17.30 5.06
CA GLU A 366 12.68 18.10 4.36
C GLU A 366 11.82 18.84 5.37
N PRO A 367 11.42 20.11 5.08
CA PRO A 367 10.46 20.82 5.91
C PRO A 367 9.11 20.10 5.86
N VAL A 368 8.36 20.23 6.95
CA VAL A 368 6.96 19.77 7.00
C VAL A 368 6.08 20.73 6.22
N ASN A 369 5.21 20.23 5.35
CA ASN A 369 4.12 21.00 4.77
C ASN A 369 2.98 21.03 5.79
N GLU A 370 2.92 22.10 6.60
CA GLU A 370 1.95 22.24 7.69
C GLU A 370 0.49 22.20 7.22
N ALA A 371 0.22 22.69 6.01
CA ALA A 371 -1.14 22.68 5.45
C ALA A 371 -1.59 21.25 5.13
N LEU A 372 -0.74 20.45 4.45
CA LEU A 372 -1.01 19.04 4.19
C LEU A 372 -1.07 18.23 5.48
N GLN A 373 -0.19 18.50 6.42
CA GLN A 373 -0.20 17.80 7.70
C GLN A 373 -1.51 18.05 8.45
N LYS A 374 -1.97 19.29 8.53
CA LYS A 374 -3.27 19.64 9.13
C LYS A 374 -4.43 18.94 8.41
N PHE A 375 -4.41 18.91 7.09
CA PHE A 375 -5.40 18.21 6.28
C PHE A 375 -5.43 16.71 6.61
N TYR A 376 -4.29 16.04 6.61
CA TYR A 376 -4.22 14.60 6.90
C TYR A 376 -4.67 14.24 8.32
N TYR A 377 -4.31 15.03 9.33
CA TYR A 377 -4.82 14.82 10.69
C TYR A 377 -6.33 15.01 10.78
N GLY A 378 -6.89 15.96 10.04
CA GLY A 378 -8.34 16.12 9.89
C GLY A 378 -8.98 14.89 9.27
N LEU A 379 -8.44 14.41 8.15
CA LEU A 379 -8.92 13.22 7.44
C LEU A 379 -8.83 11.97 8.33
N LEU A 380 -7.70 11.76 9.02
CA LEU A 380 -7.51 10.62 9.94
C LEU A 380 -8.49 10.69 11.12
N SER A 381 -8.82 11.90 11.59
CA SER A 381 -9.87 12.08 12.62
C SER A 381 -11.25 11.64 12.11
N VAL A 382 -11.60 11.97 10.87
CA VAL A 382 -12.83 11.50 10.21
C VAL A 382 -12.82 9.97 10.08
N LEU A 383 -11.72 9.38 9.65
CA LEU A 383 -11.56 7.94 9.47
C LEU A 383 -11.66 7.11 10.77
N LYS A 384 -11.54 7.73 11.95
CA LYS A 384 -11.81 7.06 13.23
C LYS A 384 -13.29 6.84 13.52
N ASN A 385 -14.18 7.58 12.84
CA ASN A 385 -15.61 7.41 13.01
C ASN A 385 -16.05 5.99 12.58
N PRO A 386 -16.78 5.24 13.43
CA PRO A 386 -17.27 3.90 13.12
C PRO A 386 -18.04 3.82 11.80
N LEU A 387 -18.71 4.88 11.38
CA LEU A 387 -19.43 4.94 10.12
C LEU A 387 -18.53 4.68 8.92
N PHE A 388 -17.31 5.26 8.89
CA PHE A 388 -16.35 5.02 7.81
C PHE A 388 -15.55 3.73 8.00
N ARG A 389 -15.58 3.15 9.19
CA ARG A 389 -14.84 1.93 9.51
C ARG A 389 -15.64 0.65 9.24
N ASP A 390 -16.97 0.72 9.44
CA ASP A 390 -17.82 -0.47 9.45
C ASP A 390 -19.15 -0.27 8.72
N GLY A 391 -19.42 0.93 8.20
CA GLY A 391 -20.62 1.28 7.47
C GLY A 391 -20.71 0.63 6.08
N ARG A 392 -21.83 0.84 5.43
CA ARG A 392 -22.08 0.44 4.04
C ARG A 392 -21.84 1.61 3.11
N TRP A 393 -21.03 1.41 2.12
CA TRP A 393 -20.69 2.40 1.09
C TRP A 393 -21.55 2.23 -0.16
N HIS A 394 -21.95 3.34 -0.79
CA HIS A 394 -22.66 3.32 -2.07
C HIS A 394 -22.19 4.50 -2.94
N LEU A 395 -21.88 4.22 -4.19
CA LEU A 395 -21.67 5.25 -5.20
C LEU A 395 -23.00 5.94 -5.53
N LEU A 396 -23.01 7.27 -5.62
CA LEU A 396 -24.19 8.06 -5.94
C LEU A 396 -24.11 8.59 -7.37
N GLU A 397 -25.27 8.72 -7.98
CA GLU A 397 -25.40 9.30 -9.30
C GLU A 397 -25.33 10.83 -9.22
N CYS A 398 -24.52 11.45 -10.07
CA CYS A 398 -24.49 12.89 -10.32
C CYS A 398 -25.13 13.17 -11.68
N VAL A 399 -25.98 14.18 -11.75
CA VAL A 399 -26.70 14.57 -12.95
C VAL A 399 -26.54 16.07 -13.25
N PRO A 400 -26.79 16.53 -14.50
CA PRO A 400 -26.67 17.93 -14.87
C PRO A 400 -27.51 18.86 -13.96
N ALA A 401 -26.92 19.97 -13.55
CA ALA A 401 -27.61 20.98 -12.77
C ALA A 401 -28.70 21.75 -13.59
N TRP A 402 -28.52 21.80 -14.91
CA TRP A 402 -29.49 22.30 -15.90
C TRP A 402 -29.17 21.75 -17.29
N GLU A 403 -30.08 21.90 -18.23
CA GLU A 403 -29.90 21.49 -19.61
C GLU A 403 -28.65 22.14 -20.23
N GLY A 404 -27.73 21.32 -20.79
CA GLY A 404 -26.48 21.80 -21.36
C GLY A 404 -25.33 22.00 -20.36
N ASN A 405 -25.55 21.81 -19.06
CA ASN A 405 -24.44 21.76 -18.11
C ASN A 405 -23.73 20.41 -18.16
N HIS A 406 -22.47 20.41 -18.57
CA HIS A 406 -21.62 19.18 -18.65
C HIS A 406 -20.66 19.03 -17.47
N THR A 407 -20.60 20.02 -16.56
CA THR A 407 -19.62 20.01 -15.44
C THR A 407 -19.97 18.97 -14.36
N TRP A 408 -21.19 18.45 -14.36
CA TRP A 408 -21.60 17.36 -13.49
C TRP A 408 -20.70 16.11 -13.62
N ASP A 409 -20.13 15.89 -14.81
CA ASP A 409 -19.27 14.76 -15.11
C ASP A 409 -17.91 14.81 -14.37
N SER A 410 -17.58 15.97 -13.83
CA SER A 410 -16.41 16.19 -12.96
C SER A 410 -16.62 15.73 -11.51
N PHE A 411 -17.86 15.37 -11.15
CA PHE A 411 -18.15 14.96 -9.78
C PHE A 411 -17.99 13.45 -9.56
N LEU A 412 -17.49 13.13 -8.36
CA LEU A 412 -17.61 11.84 -7.71
C LEU A 412 -18.36 12.07 -6.40
N ALA A 413 -19.47 11.35 -6.19
CA ALA A 413 -20.23 11.40 -4.94
C ALA A 413 -20.53 9.98 -4.46
N PHE A 414 -20.48 9.78 -3.14
CA PHE A 414 -20.81 8.50 -2.51
C PHE A 414 -21.32 8.73 -1.07
N ASP A 415 -22.11 7.80 -0.58
CA ASP A 415 -22.58 7.82 0.80
C ASP A 415 -22.03 6.65 1.64
N TRP A 416 -22.03 6.88 2.94
CA TRP A 416 -21.83 5.86 3.94
C TRP A 416 -23.08 5.78 4.82
N LYS A 417 -23.55 4.57 5.10
CA LYS A 417 -24.69 4.28 5.98
C LYS A 417 -24.28 3.37 7.12
N GLY A 418 -24.58 3.78 8.34
CA GLY A 418 -24.42 2.97 9.54
C GLY A 418 -25.53 1.93 9.69
N THR A 419 -25.50 1.20 10.80
CA THR A 419 -26.58 0.25 11.17
C THR A 419 -27.84 0.94 11.69
N GLY A 420 -27.72 2.20 12.11
CA GLY A 420 -28.81 3.07 12.57
C GLY A 420 -29.14 4.19 11.56
N GLU A 421 -29.29 5.40 12.08
CA GLU A 421 -29.60 6.60 11.29
C GLU A 421 -28.34 7.35 10.82
N GLU A 422 -27.14 6.88 11.21
CA GLU A 422 -25.87 7.53 10.90
C GLU A 422 -25.61 7.48 9.41
N ARG A 423 -25.31 8.64 8.83
CA ARG A 423 -25.01 8.81 7.41
C ARG A 423 -23.92 9.84 7.20
N ALA A 424 -23.11 9.59 6.18
CA ALA A 424 -22.21 10.60 5.62
C ALA A 424 -22.33 10.65 4.11
N LEU A 425 -22.12 11.84 3.56
CA LEU A 425 -22.04 12.09 2.13
C LEU A 425 -20.68 12.67 1.81
N VAL A 426 -19.99 12.09 0.87
CA VAL A 426 -18.75 12.63 0.31
C VAL A 426 -19.03 13.05 -1.13
N ALA A 427 -18.66 14.27 -1.47
CA ALA A 427 -18.77 14.78 -2.83
C ALA A 427 -17.50 15.54 -3.20
N VAL A 428 -16.93 15.23 -4.36
CA VAL A 428 -15.67 15.81 -4.83
C VAL A 428 -15.84 16.28 -6.26
N ASN A 429 -15.50 17.53 -6.53
CA ASN A 429 -15.23 18.03 -7.87
C ASN A 429 -13.79 17.65 -8.24
N TYR A 430 -13.59 16.59 -9.01
CA TYR A 430 -12.27 16.15 -9.41
C TYR A 430 -11.88 16.75 -10.76
N SER A 431 -11.81 18.09 -10.80
CA SER A 431 -11.42 18.86 -11.99
C SER A 431 -10.80 20.21 -11.62
N SER A 432 -10.11 20.81 -12.58
CA SER A 432 -9.45 22.12 -12.45
C SER A 432 -10.36 23.34 -12.69
N HIS A 433 -11.69 23.14 -12.73
CA HIS A 433 -12.65 24.21 -12.97
C HIS A 433 -13.84 24.13 -12.01
N ASP A 434 -14.54 25.25 -11.84
CA ASP A 434 -15.81 25.28 -11.10
C ASP A 434 -16.83 24.36 -11.75
N SER A 435 -17.51 23.55 -10.94
CA SER A 435 -18.42 22.53 -11.44
C SER A 435 -19.71 22.50 -10.60
N GLN A 436 -20.82 22.17 -11.27
CA GLN A 436 -22.15 22.07 -10.65
C GLN A 436 -22.79 20.73 -11.03
N CYS A 437 -23.52 20.15 -10.07
CA CYS A 437 -24.34 18.97 -10.31
C CYS A 437 -25.51 18.92 -9.35
N PHE A 438 -26.48 18.05 -9.63
CA PHE A 438 -27.34 17.48 -8.61
C PHE A 438 -26.82 16.07 -8.25
N VAL A 439 -26.80 15.76 -6.96
CA VAL A 439 -26.49 14.42 -6.44
C VAL A 439 -27.79 13.74 -6.05
N ASN A 440 -28.06 12.59 -6.65
CA ASN A 440 -29.24 11.79 -6.35
C ASN A 440 -29.05 11.06 -5.00
N LEU A 441 -29.75 11.56 -3.97
CA LEU A 441 -29.71 11.01 -2.63
C LEU A 441 -30.85 9.98 -2.45
N HIS A 442 -30.53 8.74 -2.13
CA HIS A 442 -31.52 7.69 -1.85
C HIS A 442 -32.00 7.75 -0.38
N PHE A 443 -32.48 8.90 0.09
CA PHE A 443 -32.86 9.16 1.49
C PHE A 443 -34.39 9.26 1.66
N ALA A 444 -35.12 8.22 1.26
CA ALA A 444 -36.60 8.21 1.30
C ALA A 444 -37.23 8.52 2.68
N ASP A 445 -36.48 8.34 3.76
CA ASP A 445 -36.89 8.59 5.15
C ASP A 445 -36.78 10.08 5.55
N GLN A 446 -36.40 10.98 4.65
CA GLN A 446 -36.23 12.42 4.91
C GLN A 446 -37.47 13.27 4.56
N ALA A 447 -38.52 12.65 4.04
CA ALA A 447 -39.78 13.35 3.71
C ALA A 447 -40.33 14.11 4.94
N GLY A 448 -40.71 15.38 4.74
CA GLY A 448 -41.26 16.25 5.77
C GLY A 448 -40.29 16.66 6.88
N LYS A 449 -38.98 16.46 6.71
CA LYS A 449 -37.95 16.83 7.69
C LYS A 449 -36.98 17.87 7.16
N THR A 450 -36.37 18.61 8.07
CA THR A 450 -35.17 19.40 7.74
C THR A 450 -33.94 18.50 7.85
N VAL A 451 -33.12 18.46 6.81
CA VAL A 451 -31.87 17.66 6.75
C VAL A 451 -30.68 18.58 6.86
N ARG A 452 -29.85 18.32 7.86
CA ARG A 452 -28.60 19.06 8.12
C ARG A 452 -27.41 18.32 7.55
N PHE A 453 -26.59 19.03 6.79
CA PHE A 453 -25.31 18.65 6.26
C PHE A 453 -24.19 19.41 7.01
N SER A 454 -23.46 18.73 7.88
CA SER A 454 -22.35 19.30 8.64
C SER A 454 -21.03 18.77 8.08
N ASP A 455 -20.19 19.67 7.55
CA ASP A 455 -18.92 19.25 6.96
C ASP A 455 -17.90 18.87 8.05
N LEU A 456 -17.36 17.67 7.98
CA LEU A 456 -16.39 17.13 8.93
C LEU A 456 -14.96 17.63 8.69
N MET A 457 -14.69 18.22 7.51
CA MET A 457 -13.37 18.72 7.11
C MET A 457 -13.30 20.25 7.08
N SER A 458 -14.45 20.93 7.23
CA SER A 458 -14.54 22.38 7.25
C SER A 458 -15.65 22.86 8.22
N SER A 459 -15.89 24.17 8.29
CA SER A 459 -16.97 24.74 9.10
C SER A 459 -18.31 24.88 8.32
N ALA A 460 -18.41 24.33 7.12
CA ALA A 460 -19.61 24.45 6.30
C ALA A 460 -20.80 23.71 6.92
N LEU A 461 -21.94 24.36 6.95
CA LEU A 461 -23.18 23.85 7.52
C LEU A 461 -24.36 24.28 6.62
N TYR A 462 -25.15 23.29 6.18
CA TYR A 462 -26.31 23.56 5.33
C TYR A 462 -27.53 22.83 5.85
N ASP A 463 -28.66 23.52 5.93
CA ASP A 463 -29.97 22.91 6.17
C ASP A 463 -30.74 22.88 4.85
N ARG A 464 -31.40 21.77 4.56
CA ARG A 464 -32.21 21.53 3.35
C ARG A 464 -33.54 20.94 3.72
N ASP A 465 -34.55 21.28 2.93
CA ASP A 465 -35.87 20.65 3.00
C ASP A 465 -35.78 19.21 2.45
N GLY A 466 -36.30 18.23 3.19
CA GLY A 466 -36.22 16.81 2.81
C GLY A 466 -37.12 16.49 1.61
N ASP A 467 -38.26 17.17 1.42
CA ASP A 467 -39.13 16.98 0.25
C ASP A 467 -38.50 17.57 -1.01
N GLU A 468 -37.76 18.66 -0.87
CA GLU A 468 -36.98 19.24 -1.96
C GLU A 468 -35.82 18.31 -2.35
N LEU A 469 -35.11 17.71 -1.38
CA LEU A 469 -34.04 16.72 -1.65
C LEU A 469 -34.57 15.50 -2.39
N LEU A 470 -35.76 15.03 -2.06
CA LEU A 470 -36.40 13.89 -2.71
C LEU A 470 -36.88 14.18 -4.13
N SER A 471 -37.35 15.39 -4.37
CA SER A 471 -37.94 15.80 -5.68
C SER A 471 -36.94 16.39 -6.66
N ARG A 472 -35.88 17.08 -6.16
CA ARG A 472 -34.90 17.82 -6.95
C ARG A 472 -33.48 17.42 -6.78
N HIS A 473 -33.17 16.50 -5.82
CA HIS A 473 -31.85 16.09 -5.42
C HIS A 473 -31.01 17.19 -4.71
N LEU A 474 -29.79 16.90 -4.32
CA LEU A 474 -28.90 17.88 -3.67
C LEU A 474 -28.09 18.63 -4.71
N PHE A 475 -28.36 19.92 -4.85
CA PHE A 475 -27.52 20.80 -5.68
C PHE A 475 -26.17 21.06 -5.01
N LEU A 476 -25.10 20.90 -5.77
CA LEU A 476 -23.73 21.24 -5.37
C LEU A 476 -23.08 22.15 -6.41
N HIS A 477 -22.35 23.15 -5.90
CA HIS A 477 -21.42 23.99 -6.66
C HIS A 477 -20.07 23.95 -5.91
N LEU A 478 -19.06 23.37 -6.53
CA LEU A 478 -17.72 23.25 -5.94
C LEU A 478 -16.66 23.90 -6.82
N PRO A 479 -15.70 24.63 -6.21
CA PRO A 479 -14.55 25.17 -6.91
C PRO A 479 -13.63 24.02 -7.44
N PRO A 480 -12.59 24.35 -8.22
CA PRO A 480 -11.57 23.38 -8.64
C PRO A 480 -11.06 22.55 -7.46
N TRP A 481 -11.09 21.20 -7.61
CA TRP A 481 -10.64 20.23 -6.59
C TRP A 481 -11.35 20.37 -5.24
N GLY A 482 -12.52 21.06 -5.23
CA GLY A 482 -13.33 21.25 -4.04
C GLY A 482 -14.00 19.94 -3.61
N TYR A 483 -14.19 19.78 -2.30
CA TYR A 483 -14.85 18.60 -1.74
C TYR A 483 -15.65 18.96 -0.50
N HIS A 484 -16.61 18.10 -0.17
CA HIS A 484 -17.32 18.07 1.11
C HIS A 484 -17.34 16.65 1.66
N VAL A 485 -17.20 16.54 2.98
CA VAL A 485 -17.37 15.31 3.76
C VAL A 485 -18.45 15.59 4.81
N PHE A 486 -19.70 15.39 4.45
CA PHE A 486 -20.82 15.73 5.31
C PHE A 486 -21.22 14.58 6.24
N GLU A 487 -21.37 14.88 7.51
CA GLU A 487 -22.30 14.16 8.37
C GLU A 487 -23.71 14.61 8.03
N VAL A 488 -24.66 13.69 7.85
CA VAL A 488 -26.03 13.98 7.47
C VAL A 488 -26.99 13.60 8.58
N LYS A 489 -27.74 14.56 9.09
CA LYS A 489 -28.71 14.36 10.20
C LYS A 489 -30.08 14.93 9.89
N SER A 490 -31.12 14.19 10.20
CA SER A 490 -32.50 14.71 10.23
C SER A 490 -32.67 15.52 11.52
N LEU A 491 -33.13 16.74 11.39
CA LEU A 491 -33.58 17.55 12.54
C LEU A 491 -35.01 17.18 12.87
N LYS A 492 -35.31 16.97 14.14
CA LYS A 492 -36.69 16.84 14.58
C LYS A 492 -37.39 18.20 14.36
N ALA A 493 -38.58 18.14 13.78
CA ALA A 493 -39.45 19.32 13.63
C ALA A 493 -39.76 19.95 14.98
#